data_85b5b418ee209d5eaadb193a51c6ecaf
#
_entry.id   85b5b418ee209d5eaadb193a51c6ecaf
#
_cell.length_a   1.000
_cell.length_b   1.000
_cell.length_c   1.000
_cell.angle_alpha   90.00
_cell.angle_beta   90.00
_cell.angle_gamma   90.00
#
_symmetry.space_group_name_H-M   'P 1'
#
loop_
_entity.id
_entity.type
_entity.pdbx_description
1 polymer ?
#
loop_
_entity_poly.entity_id
_entity_poly.type
_entity_poly.pdbx_seq_one_letter_code
_entity_poly.pdbx_strand_id
1 'polypeptide(L)'
;MSADALPPNFDGDDPEHVRDALAGHPAPGQPPSISNRVRTFLSHPFSRTRRGQAASATSGASQPLANAQADRTFTFVIPVSYGVRYLSKKKMLTVNVSLSAPENPTAILLKQTVKGQSGRKLVVAPEAKEKGFIQTFDVIQLKPDGDIKTTVRGNTLLPNFGHAHGNGDFAIVLICTLTPPYLSDDVEHSAPTDEEPTDITRRTSTLNGSVDAAWLIDRKEGTIVTKRLRLVK
;
A
#
# COMPACT_ATOMS: atom_id res chain seq x y z
N MET A 1 10.26 -17.12 27.16
CA MET A 1 9.47 -17.35 25.94
C MET A 1 10.40 -17.09 24.79
N SER A 2 10.61 -18.08 23.93
CA SER A 2 11.41 -17.90 22.70
C SER A 2 10.68 -16.88 21.84
N ALA A 3 11.37 -15.84 21.38
CA ALA A 3 10.82 -14.93 20.38
C ALA A 3 10.55 -15.75 19.12
N ASP A 4 9.33 -15.67 18.58
CA ASP A 4 9.03 -16.33 17.30
C ASP A 4 9.89 -15.65 16.22
N ALA A 5 10.83 -16.37 15.66
CA ALA A 5 11.67 -15.89 14.58
C ALA A 5 10.82 -15.73 13.30
N LEU A 6 11.06 -14.64 12.60
CA LEU A 6 10.49 -14.44 11.26
C LEU A 6 11.31 -15.23 10.23
N PRO A 7 10.71 -15.63 9.11
CA PRO A 7 11.47 -16.11 7.97
C PRO A 7 12.52 -15.07 7.54
N PRO A 8 13.70 -15.45 7.07
CA PRO A 8 14.67 -14.51 6.56
C PRO A 8 14.05 -13.70 5.41
N ASN A 9 14.27 -12.37 5.42
CA ASN A 9 13.70 -11.42 4.45
C ASN A 9 12.16 -11.40 4.41
N PHE A 10 11.55 -11.37 5.58
CA PHE A 10 10.09 -11.25 5.68
C PHE A 10 9.63 -9.82 5.37
N ASP A 11 9.22 -9.61 4.12
CA ASP A 11 8.69 -8.32 3.63
C ASP A 11 7.17 -8.32 3.43
N GLY A 12 6.53 -9.50 3.59
CA GLY A 12 5.10 -9.67 3.32
C GLY A 12 4.75 -9.62 1.83
N ASP A 13 3.48 -9.37 1.54
CA ASP A 13 3.00 -9.15 0.18
C ASP A 13 3.25 -7.69 -0.23
N ASP A 14 3.82 -7.46 -1.42
CA ASP A 14 3.96 -6.11 -1.95
C ASP A 14 2.59 -5.58 -2.43
N PRO A 15 2.09 -4.47 -1.85
CA PRO A 15 0.81 -3.90 -2.23
C PRO A 15 0.67 -3.58 -3.72
N GLU A 16 1.76 -3.18 -4.40
CA GLU A 16 1.74 -2.91 -5.85
C GLU A 16 1.49 -4.19 -6.64
N HIS A 17 2.16 -5.29 -6.29
CA HIS A 17 1.94 -6.58 -6.94
C HIS A 17 0.53 -7.09 -6.72
N VAL A 18 -0.02 -6.95 -5.50
CA VAL A 18 -1.40 -7.35 -5.19
C VAL A 18 -2.38 -6.53 -6.02
N ARG A 19 -2.25 -5.20 -6.03
CA ARG A 19 -3.08 -4.31 -6.85
C ARG A 19 -3.05 -4.68 -8.33
N ASP A 20 -1.85 -4.81 -8.89
CA ASP A 20 -1.68 -5.06 -10.33
C ASP A 20 -2.25 -6.43 -10.75
N ALA A 21 -2.13 -7.41 -9.87
CA ALA A 21 -2.71 -8.72 -10.07
C ALA A 21 -4.24 -8.69 -10.03
N LEU A 22 -4.84 -7.92 -9.11
CA LEU A 22 -6.30 -7.74 -9.03
C LEU A 22 -6.85 -6.87 -10.16
N ALA A 23 -6.11 -5.87 -10.63
CA ALA A 23 -6.51 -5.02 -11.76
C ALA A 23 -6.67 -5.81 -13.07
N GLY A 24 -5.98 -6.94 -13.23
CA GLY A 24 -6.16 -7.88 -14.35
C GLY A 24 -7.45 -8.71 -14.27
N HIS A 25 -8.13 -8.74 -13.12
CA HIS A 25 -9.30 -9.58 -12.87
C HIS A 25 -10.40 -8.78 -12.15
N PRO A 26 -11.24 -8.04 -12.87
CA PRO A 26 -12.39 -7.37 -12.24
C PRO A 26 -13.31 -8.42 -11.61
N ALA A 27 -13.86 -8.09 -10.44
CA ALA A 27 -14.83 -8.95 -9.75
C ALA A 27 -16.01 -9.30 -10.65
N PRO A 28 -16.60 -10.50 -10.53
CA PRO A 28 -17.75 -10.88 -11.31
C PRO A 28 -18.89 -9.85 -11.18
N GLY A 29 -19.31 -9.27 -12.31
CA GLY A 29 -20.38 -8.27 -12.35
C GLY A 29 -19.93 -6.80 -12.26
N GLN A 30 -18.65 -6.52 -12.12
CA GLN A 30 -18.14 -5.15 -12.13
C GLN A 30 -17.70 -4.75 -13.56
N PRO A 31 -18.13 -3.60 -14.10
CA PRO A 31 -17.63 -3.11 -15.38
C PRO A 31 -16.11 -2.84 -15.25
N PRO A 32 -15.31 -3.13 -16.29
CA PRO A 32 -13.87 -2.88 -16.25
C PRO A 32 -13.60 -1.40 -15.92
N SER A 33 -12.66 -1.19 -15.01
CA SER A 33 -12.30 0.17 -14.58
C SER A 33 -11.90 1.03 -15.78
N ILE A 34 -12.13 2.33 -15.71
CA ILE A 34 -11.87 3.29 -16.79
C ILE A 34 -10.38 3.23 -17.21
N SER A 35 -9.47 2.93 -16.29
CA SER A 35 -8.05 2.75 -16.57
C SER A 35 -7.75 1.62 -17.57
N ASN A 36 -8.49 0.52 -17.50
CA ASN A 36 -8.35 -0.58 -18.46
C ASN A 36 -8.90 -0.23 -19.85
N ARG A 37 -9.96 0.60 -19.93
CA ARG A 37 -10.50 1.08 -21.22
C ARG A 37 -9.51 1.98 -21.97
N VAL A 38 -8.81 2.85 -21.26
CA VAL A 38 -7.80 3.74 -21.87
C VAL A 38 -6.60 2.95 -22.38
N ARG A 39 -6.12 1.94 -21.64
CA ARG A 39 -5.02 1.08 -22.10
C ARG A 39 -5.36 0.29 -23.36
N THR A 40 -6.59 -0.22 -23.48
CA THR A 40 -7.02 -1.00 -24.64
C THR A 40 -7.13 -0.14 -25.91
N PHE A 41 -7.49 1.14 -25.78
CA PHE A 41 -7.57 2.06 -26.92
C PHE A 41 -6.20 2.56 -27.42
N LEU A 42 -5.20 2.66 -26.56
CA LEU A 42 -3.86 3.13 -26.92
C LEU A 42 -2.94 2.01 -27.44
N SER A 43 -3.33 0.76 -27.39
CA SER A 43 -2.50 -0.37 -27.78
C SER A 43 -2.80 -0.92 -29.20
N HIS A 44 -3.58 -0.22 -30.00
CA HIS A 44 -3.79 -0.59 -31.43
C HIS A 44 -3.22 0.47 -32.36
N PRO A 45 -1.91 0.48 -32.63
CA PRO A 45 -1.43 1.12 -33.85
C PRO A 45 -1.69 0.17 -35.01
N PHE A 46 -2.22 0.72 -36.07
CA PHE A 46 -2.35 0.10 -37.38
C PHE A 46 -1.10 -0.73 -37.74
N SER A 47 -1.16 -2.03 -37.73
CA SER A 47 -0.11 -2.86 -38.28
C SER A 47 -0.61 -3.66 -39.45
N ARG A 48 -0.19 -3.20 -40.61
CA ARG A 48 -0.18 -3.92 -41.85
C ARG A 48 0.67 -5.19 -41.72
N THR A 49 0.09 -6.31 -42.09
CA THR A 49 0.68 -7.63 -42.21
C THR A 49 2.09 -7.65 -42.80
N ARG A 50 3.04 -8.27 -42.07
CA ARG A 50 4.12 -9.04 -42.71
C ARG A 50 4.48 -10.25 -41.85
N ARG A 51 4.45 -11.39 -42.53
CA ARG A 51 4.80 -12.74 -42.07
C ARG A 51 6.30 -12.83 -41.80
N GLY A 52 6.69 -13.48 -40.70
CA GLY A 52 8.11 -13.81 -40.49
C GLY A 52 8.42 -14.11 -39.01
N GLN A 53 8.49 -15.40 -38.71
CA GLN A 53 9.36 -16.11 -37.75
C GLN A 53 9.59 -15.63 -36.31
N ALA A 54 9.44 -16.61 -35.47
CA ALA A 54 9.64 -16.71 -34.05
C ALA A 54 10.97 -16.13 -33.54
N ALA A 55 10.88 -15.40 -32.43
CA ALA A 55 11.93 -15.34 -31.41
C ALA A 55 11.25 -15.27 -30.05
N SER A 56 11.46 -16.30 -29.24
CA SER A 56 11.03 -16.41 -27.86
C SER A 56 11.74 -15.33 -27.04
N ALA A 57 11.02 -14.26 -26.71
CA ALA A 57 11.42 -13.33 -25.67
C ALA A 57 10.55 -13.64 -24.43
N THR A 58 11.14 -14.30 -23.46
CA THR A 58 10.60 -14.52 -22.13
C THR A 58 10.56 -13.16 -21.41
N SER A 59 9.57 -12.34 -21.70
CA SER A 59 9.18 -11.24 -20.87
C SER A 59 8.34 -11.82 -19.73
N GLY A 60 8.82 -11.64 -18.48
CA GLY A 60 8.10 -11.97 -17.27
C GLY A 60 6.78 -11.19 -17.19
N ALA A 61 5.77 -11.65 -17.90
CA ALA A 61 4.40 -11.23 -17.71
C ALA A 61 3.95 -11.76 -16.37
N SER A 62 3.71 -10.88 -15.41
CA SER A 62 3.04 -11.20 -14.15
C SER A 62 1.75 -11.93 -14.50
N GLN A 63 1.68 -13.22 -14.17
CA GLN A 63 0.45 -13.99 -14.40
C GLN A 63 -0.66 -13.37 -13.54
N PRO A 64 -1.83 -13.12 -14.14
CA PRO A 64 -2.96 -12.63 -13.37
C PRO A 64 -3.31 -13.63 -12.26
N LEU A 65 -3.55 -13.12 -11.03
CA LEU A 65 -4.07 -13.95 -9.94
C LEU A 65 -5.41 -14.55 -10.39
N ALA A 66 -5.50 -15.87 -10.45
CA ALA A 66 -6.78 -16.54 -10.64
C ALA A 66 -7.69 -16.20 -9.44
N ASN A 67 -9.03 -16.18 -9.62
CA ASN A 67 -10.00 -15.86 -8.56
C ASN A 67 -9.75 -16.65 -7.26
N ALA A 68 -9.27 -17.90 -7.35
CA ALA A 68 -8.87 -18.71 -6.21
C ALA A 68 -7.66 -18.16 -5.43
N GLN A 69 -6.90 -17.23 -5.99
CA GLN A 69 -5.77 -16.58 -5.29
C GLN A 69 -6.17 -15.27 -4.62
N ALA A 70 -7.32 -14.69 -4.95
CA ALA A 70 -7.86 -13.52 -4.26
C ALA A 70 -8.42 -13.88 -2.86
N ASP A 71 -8.86 -15.13 -2.68
CA ASP A 71 -9.43 -15.63 -1.41
C ASP A 71 -8.36 -16.09 -0.40
N ARG A 72 -7.08 -15.92 -0.72
CA ARG A 72 -6.00 -16.22 0.21
C ARG A 72 -5.82 -15.13 1.26
N THR A 73 -5.13 -15.46 2.32
CA THR A 73 -4.66 -14.48 3.29
C THR A 73 -3.49 -13.68 2.74
N PHE A 74 -3.57 -12.36 2.87
CA PHE A 74 -2.51 -11.41 2.51
C PHE A 74 -1.84 -10.88 3.77
N THR A 75 -0.56 -10.58 3.66
CA THR A 75 0.24 -10.07 4.78
C THR A 75 0.95 -8.80 4.36
N PHE A 76 0.57 -7.67 4.94
CA PHE A 76 1.18 -6.37 4.66
C PHE A 76 2.06 -5.92 5.81
N VAL A 77 3.27 -5.45 5.49
CA VAL A 77 4.24 -4.96 6.48
C VAL A 77 4.33 -3.44 6.37
N ILE A 78 3.91 -2.73 7.42
CA ILE A 78 3.87 -1.27 7.46
C ILE A 78 4.92 -0.79 8.47
N PRO A 79 6.01 -0.15 8.02
CA PRO A 79 7.01 0.44 8.92
C PRO A 79 6.40 1.51 9.82
N VAL A 80 6.80 1.54 11.09
CA VAL A 80 6.30 2.51 12.06
C VAL A 80 7.44 3.23 12.77
N SER A 81 7.44 4.56 12.71
CA SER A 81 8.47 5.39 13.33
C SER A 81 8.04 5.94 14.70
N TYR A 82 6.78 5.78 15.08
CA TYR A 82 6.20 6.33 16.32
C TYR A 82 5.08 5.44 16.84
N GLY A 83 4.65 5.73 18.09
CA GLY A 83 3.53 5.02 18.70
C GLY A 83 3.90 3.72 19.41
N VAL A 84 5.16 3.30 19.38
CA VAL A 84 5.69 2.17 20.15
C VAL A 84 6.44 2.72 21.34
N ARG A 85 5.99 2.43 22.56
CA ARG A 85 6.58 2.94 23.79
C ARG A 85 6.78 1.83 24.83
N TYR A 86 7.97 1.76 25.38
CA TYR A 86 8.28 0.84 26.46
C TYR A 86 8.34 1.58 27.81
N LEU A 87 7.57 1.08 28.78
CA LEU A 87 7.53 1.55 30.15
C LEU A 87 8.40 0.64 31.00
N SER A 88 9.67 0.99 31.19
CA SER A 88 10.67 0.16 31.87
C SER A 88 10.28 -0.20 33.31
N LYS A 89 9.71 0.73 34.09
CA LYS A 89 9.22 0.47 35.45
C LYS A 89 8.12 -0.57 35.51
N LYS A 90 7.26 -0.63 34.51
CA LYS A 90 6.15 -1.59 34.40
C LYS A 90 6.49 -2.80 33.56
N LYS A 91 7.66 -2.83 32.94
CA LYS A 91 8.10 -3.86 31.97
C LYS A 91 7.03 -4.11 30.90
N MET A 92 6.37 -3.04 30.47
CA MET A 92 5.22 -3.10 29.58
C MET A 92 5.50 -2.31 28.29
N LEU A 93 5.29 -2.96 27.16
CA LEU A 93 5.23 -2.37 25.85
C LEU A 93 3.81 -1.88 25.58
N THR A 94 3.68 -0.63 25.17
CA THR A 94 2.43 -0.03 24.71
C THR A 94 2.57 0.35 23.25
N VAL A 95 1.62 -0.07 22.45
CA VAL A 95 1.51 0.28 21.04
C VAL A 95 0.25 1.10 20.83
N ASN A 96 0.39 2.26 20.17
CA ASN A 96 -0.72 3.12 19.75
C ASN A 96 -0.30 3.82 18.47
N VAL A 97 -0.60 3.20 17.33
CA VAL A 97 -0.15 3.62 16.00
C VAL A 97 -1.35 3.87 15.11
N SER A 98 -1.43 5.06 14.53
CA SER A 98 -2.39 5.35 13.47
C SER A 98 -1.79 4.93 12.13
N LEU A 99 -2.53 4.12 11.39
CA LEU A 99 -2.18 3.65 10.04
C LEU A 99 -3.04 4.32 8.97
N SER A 100 -3.80 5.35 9.32
CA SER A 100 -4.71 6.05 8.41
C SER A 100 -3.99 6.61 7.19
N ALA A 101 -4.62 6.47 6.03
CA ALA A 101 -4.19 7.19 4.85
C ALA A 101 -4.40 8.71 5.04
N PRO A 102 -3.51 9.57 4.51
CA PRO A 102 -3.55 11.01 4.77
C PRO A 102 -4.89 11.67 4.44
N GLU A 103 -5.54 11.23 3.38
CA GLU A 103 -6.79 11.83 2.89
C GLU A 103 -8.02 10.98 3.15
N ASN A 104 -7.81 9.76 3.63
CA ASN A 104 -8.90 8.87 3.99
C ASN A 104 -8.68 8.27 5.38
N PRO A 105 -9.23 8.89 6.45
CA PRO A 105 -9.03 8.41 7.81
C PRO A 105 -9.66 7.04 8.08
N THR A 106 -10.54 6.56 7.19
CA THR A 106 -11.19 5.25 7.31
C THR A 106 -10.43 4.13 6.59
N ALA A 107 -9.38 4.46 5.86
CA ALA A 107 -8.53 3.48 5.16
C ALA A 107 -7.12 3.44 5.74
N ILE A 108 -6.50 2.28 5.70
CA ILE A 108 -5.13 2.04 6.15
C ILE A 108 -4.19 2.27 4.97
N LEU A 109 -3.19 3.13 5.13
CA LEU A 109 -2.16 3.34 4.13
C LEU A 109 -1.23 2.12 4.08
N LEU A 110 -1.18 1.45 2.93
CA LEU A 110 -0.25 0.35 2.69
C LEU A 110 1.04 0.84 2.03
N LYS A 111 0.92 1.65 0.98
CA LYS A 111 2.06 2.19 0.24
C LYS A 111 1.71 3.52 -0.40
N GLN A 112 2.66 4.44 -0.39
CA GLN A 112 2.56 5.69 -1.13
C GLN A 112 3.85 5.93 -1.90
N THR A 113 3.73 6.16 -3.20
CA THR A 113 4.84 6.52 -4.08
C THR A 113 4.58 7.90 -4.65
N VAL A 114 5.57 8.77 -4.59
CA VAL A 114 5.52 10.10 -5.18
C VAL A 114 6.51 10.15 -6.32
N LYS A 115 6.01 10.44 -7.52
CA LYS A 115 6.83 10.68 -8.71
C LYS A 115 6.66 12.13 -9.13
N GLY A 116 7.75 12.83 -9.35
CA GLY A 116 7.71 14.22 -9.76
C GLY A 116 8.89 14.60 -10.61
N GLN A 117 8.69 15.55 -11.52
CA GLN A 117 9.76 16.21 -12.23
C GLN A 117 9.87 17.65 -11.71
N SER A 118 10.88 17.91 -10.91
CA SER A 118 11.22 19.27 -10.49
C SER A 118 11.91 20.01 -11.64
N GLY A 119 11.66 21.31 -11.75
CA GLY A 119 12.33 22.19 -12.71
C GLY A 119 11.77 22.18 -14.13
N ARG A 120 10.65 21.53 -14.38
CA ARG A 120 9.93 21.67 -15.64
C ARG A 120 9.24 23.03 -15.68
N LYS A 121 9.45 23.78 -16.77
CA LYS A 121 8.75 25.04 -16.99
C LYS A 121 7.31 24.72 -17.39
N LEU A 122 6.36 24.95 -16.50
CA LEU A 122 4.94 24.92 -16.81
C LEU A 122 4.50 26.33 -17.22
N VAL A 123 3.82 26.43 -18.33
CA VAL A 123 3.10 27.65 -18.70
C VAL A 123 1.67 27.42 -18.30
N VAL A 124 1.28 27.95 -17.15
CA VAL A 124 -0.06 27.79 -16.58
C VAL A 124 -0.97 28.86 -17.12
N ALA A 125 -0.50 30.12 -17.13
CA ALA A 125 -1.14 31.28 -17.73
C ALA A 125 -0.09 32.12 -18.46
N PRO A 126 -0.47 33.04 -19.36
CA PRO A 126 0.47 33.89 -20.08
C PRO A 126 1.44 34.65 -19.17
N GLU A 127 1.01 35.01 -17.97
CA GLU A 127 1.76 35.74 -16.95
C GLU A 127 2.56 34.81 -16.02
N ALA A 128 2.12 33.57 -15.82
CA ALA A 128 2.73 32.61 -14.91
C ALA A 128 3.86 31.86 -15.63
N LYS A 129 5.00 32.48 -15.80
CA LYS A 129 6.20 31.88 -16.38
C LYS A 129 7.09 31.22 -15.33
N GLU A 130 6.54 30.83 -14.22
CA GLU A 130 7.31 30.28 -13.12
C GLU A 130 7.62 28.78 -13.29
N LYS A 131 8.57 28.31 -12.52
CA LYS A 131 8.90 26.88 -12.43
C LYS A 131 7.78 26.15 -11.77
N GLY A 132 7.00 25.42 -12.54
CA GLY A 132 6.00 24.52 -12.01
C GLY A 132 6.55 23.11 -11.78
N PHE A 133 5.81 22.34 -11.02
CA PHE A 133 6.12 20.95 -10.69
C PHE A 133 4.99 20.07 -11.22
N ILE A 134 5.37 18.88 -11.71
CA ILE A 134 4.41 17.82 -12.00
C ILE A 134 4.64 16.75 -10.94
N GLN A 135 3.62 16.46 -10.15
CA GLN A 135 3.65 15.43 -9.12
C GLN A 135 2.57 14.39 -9.38
N THR A 136 2.95 13.13 -9.30
CA THR A 136 2.01 12.02 -9.35
C THR A 136 2.14 11.23 -8.06
N PHE A 137 1.04 11.20 -7.31
CA PHE A 137 0.90 10.37 -6.13
C PHE A 137 0.22 9.06 -6.53
N ASP A 138 0.85 7.95 -6.18
CA ASP A 138 0.28 6.60 -6.32
C ASP A 138 0.09 6.04 -4.91
N VAL A 139 -1.16 5.95 -4.47
CA VAL A 139 -1.55 5.57 -3.12
C VAL A 139 -2.25 4.22 -3.19
N ILE A 140 -1.80 3.28 -2.38
CA ILE A 140 -2.45 1.99 -2.18
C ILE A 140 -2.87 1.90 -0.73
N GLN A 141 -4.16 1.72 -0.51
CA GLN A 141 -4.76 1.67 0.81
C GLN A 141 -5.66 0.44 0.97
N LEU A 142 -5.85 0.01 2.22
CA LEU A 142 -6.81 -1.02 2.59
C LEU A 142 -8.00 -0.36 3.30
N LYS A 143 -9.19 -0.62 2.82
CA LYS A 143 -10.44 -0.25 3.49
C LYS A 143 -10.94 -1.46 4.29
N PRO A 144 -10.83 -1.43 5.63
CA PRO A 144 -11.33 -2.52 6.46
C PRO A 144 -12.84 -2.64 6.39
N ASP A 145 -13.36 -3.87 6.46
CA ASP A 145 -14.80 -4.12 6.56
C ASP A 145 -15.35 -3.60 7.89
N GLY A 146 -16.55 -3.03 7.87
CA GLY A 146 -17.25 -2.51 9.04
C GLY A 146 -16.70 -1.18 9.59
N ASP A 147 -17.09 -0.82 10.82
CA ASP A 147 -16.70 0.44 11.49
C ASP A 147 -15.36 0.34 12.23
N ILE A 148 -14.37 -0.30 11.61
CA ILE A 148 -13.05 -0.48 12.21
C ILE A 148 -12.22 0.78 11.94
N LYS A 149 -11.62 1.34 13.02
CA LYS A 149 -10.69 2.46 12.89
C LYS A 149 -9.32 1.98 12.46
N THR A 150 -8.57 2.86 11.85
CA THR A 150 -7.23 2.61 11.33
C THR A 150 -6.12 2.67 12.39
N THR A 151 -6.49 2.76 13.67
CA THR A 151 -5.53 2.82 14.78
C THR A 151 -5.31 1.43 15.39
N VAL A 152 -4.06 1.02 15.43
CA VAL A 152 -3.64 -0.23 16.08
C VAL A 152 -3.25 0.03 17.53
N ARG A 153 -3.80 -0.73 18.46
CA ARG A 153 -3.50 -0.64 19.90
C ARG A 153 -3.18 -1.98 20.51
N GLY A 154 -2.34 -1.95 21.55
CA GLY A 154 -2.08 -3.10 22.39
C GLY A 154 -1.09 -2.82 23.50
N ASN A 155 -1.14 -3.67 24.52
CA ASN A 155 -0.21 -3.67 25.65
C ASN A 155 0.30 -5.09 25.87
N THR A 156 1.61 -5.23 26.06
CA THR A 156 2.23 -6.54 26.28
C THR A 156 3.30 -6.43 27.36
N LEU A 157 3.31 -7.35 28.30
CA LEU A 157 4.38 -7.46 29.29
C LEU A 157 5.61 -8.10 28.65
N LEU A 158 6.71 -7.36 28.60
CA LEU A 158 7.98 -7.79 28.00
C LEU A 158 9.15 -7.40 28.95
N PRO A 159 9.51 -8.28 29.89
CA PRO A 159 10.51 -7.96 30.94
C PRO A 159 11.87 -7.50 30.39
N ASN A 160 12.30 -8.04 29.27
CA ASN A 160 13.64 -7.81 28.69
C ASN A 160 13.62 -6.98 27.40
N PHE A 161 12.53 -6.25 27.13
CA PHE A 161 12.37 -5.50 25.88
C PHE A 161 13.50 -4.51 25.61
N GLY A 162 13.92 -3.75 26.62
CA GLY A 162 14.95 -2.71 26.46
C GLY A 162 16.32 -3.25 26.08
N HIS A 163 16.65 -4.47 26.44
CA HIS A 163 17.90 -5.11 26.04
C HIS A 163 17.83 -5.72 24.62
N ALA A 164 16.67 -6.25 24.27
CA ALA A 164 16.49 -6.94 22.99
C ALA A 164 16.09 -5.98 21.84
N HIS A 165 15.32 -4.92 22.16
CA HIS A 165 14.65 -4.10 21.14
C HIS A 165 14.80 -2.58 21.36
N GLY A 166 15.77 -2.13 22.16
CA GLY A 166 15.90 -0.71 22.55
C GLY A 166 16.08 0.27 21.39
N ASN A 167 16.66 -0.19 20.28
CA ASN A 167 16.83 0.54 19.01
C ASN A 167 16.22 -0.27 17.85
N GLY A 168 15.09 -0.91 18.09
CA GLY A 168 14.42 -1.74 17.09
C GLY A 168 13.86 -0.92 15.93
N ASP A 169 13.87 -1.51 14.75
CA ASP A 169 13.15 -1.04 13.57
C ASP A 169 11.79 -1.76 13.53
N PHE A 170 10.75 -1.06 13.99
CA PHE A 170 9.45 -1.67 14.17
C PHE A 170 8.57 -1.56 12.92
N ALA A 171 7.77 -2.60 12.71
CA ALA A 171 6.69 -2.57 11.74
C ALA A 171 5.44 -3.25 12.29
N ILE A 172 4.29 -2.78 11.81
CA ILE A 172 3.01 -3.48 12.00
C ILE A 172 2.81 -4.44 10.84
N VAL A 173 2.56 -5.70 11.16
CA VAL A 173 2.15 -6.71 10.19
C VAL A 173 0.64 -6.85 10.27
N LEU A 174 -0.04 -6.57 9.16
CA LEU A 174 -1.47 -6.81 9.02
C LEU A 174 -1.69 -8.11 8.26
N ILE A 175 -2.51 -8.98 8.82
CA ILE A 175 -2.96 -10.21 8.18
C ILE A 175 -4.39 -9.97 7.76
N CYS A 176 -4.68 -10.07 6.44
CA CYS A 176 -5.91 -9.61 5.84
C CYS A 176 -6.49 -10.66 4.90
N THR A 177 -7.82 -10.71 4.83
CA THR A 177 -8.57 -11.44 3.80
C THR A 177 -9.31 -10.42 2.96
N LEU A 178 -9.09 -10.41 1.64
CA LEU A 178 -9.75 -9.47 0.75
C LEU A 178 -11.19 -9.91 0.45
N THR A 179 -12.07 -8.93 0.25
CA THR A 179 -13.50 -9.13 -0.01
C THR A 179 -13.93 -8.38 -1.28
N PRO A 180 -14.90 -8.91 -2.05
CA PRO A 180 -15.44 -8.21 -3.22
C PRO A 180 -16.17 -6.90 -2.84
N PRO A 181 -16.01 -5.83 -3.64
CA PRO A 181 -15.10 -5.71 -4.76
C PRO A 181 -13.65 -5.60 -4.26
N TYR A 182 -12.76 -6.53 -4.68
CA TYR A 182 -11.40 -6.64 -4.16
C TYR A 182 -10.57 -5.36 -4.33
N LEU A 183 -10.82 -4.61 -5.40
CA LEU A 183 -10.08 -3.40 -5.78
C LEU A 183 -11.04 -2.35 -6.34
N SER A 184 -10.86 -1.11 -5.92
CA SER A 184 -11.45 0.09 -6.54
C SER A 184 -10.38 1.14 -6.76
N ASP A 185 -10.41 1.78 -7.93
CA ASP A 185 -9.46 2.82 -8.32
C ASP A 185 -10.16 4.16 -8.46
N ASP A 186 -9.50 5.20 -7.98
CA ASP A 186 -9.90 6.59 -8.15
C ASP A 186 -8.73 7.42 -8.65
N VAL A 187 -9.01 8.46 -9.46
CA VAL A 187 -8.00 9.36 -10.01
C VAL A 187 -8.49 10.78 -9.90
N GLU A 188 -7.80 11.56 -9.09
CA GLU A 188 -8.01 13.00 -8.94
C GLU A 188 -6.90 13.76 -9.66
N HIS A 189 -7.25 14.86 -10.30
CA HIS A 189 -6.31 15.74 -10.98
C HIS A 189 -6.58 17.19 -10.61
N SER A 190 -5.56 17.86 -10.08
CA SER A 190 -5.55 19.30 -9.81
C SER A 190 -4.64 19.97 -10.82
N ALA A 191 -5.24 20.76 -11.71
CA ALA A 191 -4.50 21.57 -12.65
C ALA A 191 -3.79 22.71 -11.93
N PRO A 192 -2.61 23.12 -12.39
CA PRO A 192 -1.86 24.22 -11.81
C PRO A 192 -2.61 25.56 -11.96
N THR A 193 -2.48 26.41 -10.95
CA THR A 193 -2.99 27.78 -10.93
C THR A 193 -1.86 28.79 -10.78
N ASP A 194 -2.15 30.10 -10.88
CA ASP A 194 -1.15 31.13 -10.66
C ASP A 194 -0.62 31.16 -9.24
N GLU A 195 -1.46 30.80 -8.26
CA GLU A 195 -1.11 30.75 -6.84
C GLU A 195 -0.41 29.44 -6.47
N GLU A 196 -0.75 28.34 -7.15
CA GLU A 196 -0.19 27.02 -6.90
C GLU A 196 0.22 26.35 -8.22
N PRO A 197 1.44 26.64 -8.70
CA PRO A 197 1.91 26.22 -10.01
C PRO A 197 2.32 24.73 -10.07
N THR A 198 1.60 23.87 -9.32
CA THR A 198 1.87 22.43 -9.28
C THR A 198 0.72 21.67 -9.94
N ASP A 199 1.07 20.87 -10.94
CA ASP A 199 0.15 19.90 -11.56
C ASP A 199 0.20 18.62 -10.73
N ILE A 200 -0.90 18.30 -10.06
CA ILE A 200 -0.97 17.14 -9.16
C ILE A 200 -1.95 16.12 -9.72
N THR A 201 -1.44 14.92 -9.96
CA THR A 201 -2.29 13.75 -10.25
C THR A 201 -2.19 12.77 -9.09
N ARG A 202 -3.31 12.46 -8.47
CA ARG A 202 -3.41 11.45 -7.41
C ARG A 202 -4.18 10.24 -7.93
N ARG A 203 -3.55 9.08 -7.83
CA ARG A 203 -4.16 7.78 -8.11
C ARG A 203 -4.29 7.04 -6.81
N THR A 204 -5.50 6.67 -6.44
CA THR A 204 -5.78 5.93 -5.20
C THR A 204 -6.38 4.59 -5.55
N SER A 205 -5.66 3.53 -5.21
CA SER A 205 -6.11 2.14 -5.33
C SER A 205 -6.52 1.63 -3.95
N THR A 206 -7.78 1.27 -3.79
CA THR A 206 -8.34 0.79 -2.54
C THR A 206 -8.60 -0.70 -2.61
N LEU A 207 -7.90 -1.46 -1.78
CA LEU A 207 -8.18 -2.86 -1.50
C LEU A 207 -9.29 -2.94 -0.44
N ASN A 208 -10.30 -3.78 -0.63
CA ASN A 208 -11.35 -3.99 0.34
C ASN A 208 -11.15 -5.34 1.03
N GLY A 209 -11.35 -5.39 2.36
CA GLY A 209 -11.18 -6.66 3.09
C GLY A 209 -11.22 -6.52 4.59
N SER A 210 -11.18 -7.64 5.28
CA SER A 210 -11.08 -7.72 6.73
C SER A 210 -9.64 -7.77 7.19
N VAL A 211 -9.37 -7.21 8.38
CA VAL A 211 -8.09 -7.37 9.07
C VAL A 211 -8.28 -8.44 10.16
N ASP A 212 -7.70 -9.61 9.93
CA ASP A 212 -7.86 -10.77 10.79
C ASP A 212 -6.92 -10.71 12.01
N ALA A 213 -5.72 -10.16 11.84
CA ALA A 213 -4.75 -9.97 12.90
C ALA A 213 -3.80 -8.81 12.63
N ALA A 214 -3.27 -8.25 13.73
CA ALA A 214 -2.22 -7.24 13.70
C ALA A 214 -1.10 -7.63 14.67
N TRP A 215 0.14 -7.65 14.17
CA TRP A 215 1.33 -8.00 14.96
C TRP A 215 2.31 -6.83 14.97
N LEU A 216 3.14 -6.74 16.00
CA LEU A 216 4.34 -5.91 16.00
C LEU A 216 5.55 -6.80 15.78
N ILE A 217 6.39 -6.42 14.85
CA ILE A 217 7.68 -7.07 14.58
C ILE A 217 8.82 -6.09 14.77
N ASP A 218 9.99 -6.63 15.11
CA ASP A 218 11.27 -5.94 15.00
C ASP A 218 11.97 -6.46 13.74
N ARG A 219 12.04 -5.61 12.72
CA ARG A 219 12.65 -5.96 11.44
C ARG A 219 14.15 -6.14 11.54
N LYS A 220 14.80 -5.36 12.43
CA LYS A 220 16.24 -5.43 12.64
C LYS A 220 16.67 -6.75 13.28
N GLU A 221 15.90 -7.22 14.26
CA GLU A 221 16.18 -8.48 14.96
C GLU A 221 15.51 -9.70 14.29
N GLY A 222 14.64 -9.47 13.29
CA GLY A 222 13.91 -10.53 12.62
C GLY A 222 12.97 -11.30 13.56
N THR A 223 12.31 -10.60 14.51
CA THR A 223 11.51 -11.26 15.54
C THR A 223 10.11 -10.67 15.69
N ILE A 224 9.17 -11.50 16.08
CA ILE A 224 7.82 -11.07 16.44
C ILE A 224 7.81 -10.61 17.89
N VAL A 225 7.56 -9.33 18.10
CA VAL A 225 7.50 -8.72 19.44
C VAL A 225 6.19 -9.07 20.15
N THR A 226 5.06 -8.94 19.43
CA THR A 226 3.74 -9.31 19.96
C THR A 226 2.74 -9.56 18.84
N LYS A 227 1.89 -10.57 19.05
CA LYS A 227 0.74 -10.93 18.19
C LYS A 227 -0.60 -10.42 18.77
N ARG A 228 -0.56 -9.60 19.84
CA ARG A 228 -1.75 -9.21 20.62
C ARG A 228 -2.20 -7.78 20.34
N LEU A 229 -1.96 -7.30 19.13
CA LEU A 229 -2.47 -5.99 18.73
C LEU A 229 -3.88 -6.11 18.15
N ARG A 230 -4.65 -5.03 18.27
CA ARG A 230 -6.00 -4.95 17.71
C ARG A 230 -6.21 -3.60 17.04
N LEU A 231 -6.96 -3.60 15.97
CA LEU A 231 -7.56 -2.38 15.46
C LEU A 231 -8.67 -1.92 16.39
N VAL A 232 -8.73 -0.62 16.63
CA VAL A 232 -9.76 -0.02 17.48
C VAL A 232 -11.06 -0.03 16.69
N LYS A 233 -12.19 -0.27 17.39
CA LYS A 233 -13.54 -0.07 16.85
C LYS A 233 -13.97 1.37 17.05
#